data_518faa94af43d9506d587531080bcfc9
#
_entry.id   518faa94af43d9506d587531080bcfc9
#
_cell.length_a   1.000
_cell.length_b   1.000
_cell.length_c   1.000
_cell.angle_alpha   90.00
_cell.angle_beta   90.00
_cell.angle_gamma   90.00
#
_symmetry.space_group_name_H-M   'P 1'
#
loop_
_entity.id
_entity.type
_entity.pdbx_description
1 polymer ?
#
loop_
_entity_poly.entity_id
_entity_poly.type
_entity_poly.pdbx_seq_one_letter_code
_entity_poly.pdbx_strand_id
1 'polypeptide(L)'
;MNVYEAAVSRRTIRRFTQKPVPMQVLKKILNAARLAPSGGNIQPCEYVLVTEKSLLDKVFSTLKWAMYLGSSGAPSEGERPTAYVVVLVNTRRKVEGGEVDCAAAIENMVLTAWEEGVGACWMASVDRERLRGILSIPEHCRICFVVALGYRAEEPVVEDMKGEDVKYWRDENGVLHVPKRRLEDIVFTNVYGSRISG
;
A
#
# COMPACT_ATOMS: atom_id res chain seq x y z
N MET A 1 -0.94 -1.90 19.94
CA MET A 1 -0.11 -2.82 19.12
C MET A 1 1.30 -2.26 19.10
N ASN A 2 2.35 -3.09 19.27
CA ASN A 2 3.71 -2.61 19.08
C ASN A 2 4.12 -2.66 17.59
N VAL A 3 5.27 -2.05 17.25
CA VAL A 3 5.73 -1.94 15.84
C VAL A 3 5.95 -3.33 15.20
N TYR A 4 6.53 -4.26 15.94
CA TYR A 4 6.76 -5.63 15.46
C TYR A 4 5.44 -6.35 15.16
N GLU A 5 4.49 -6.28 16.09
CA GLU A 5 3.15 -6.84 15.89
C GLU A 5 2.46 -6.27 14.65
N ALA A 6 2.54 -4.96 14.45
CA ALA A 6 2.00 -4.32 13.25
C ALA A 6 2.67 -4.85 11.98
N ALA A 7 3.99 -4.92 11.95
CA ALA A 7 4.75 -5.37 10.80
C ALA A 7 4.45 -6.83 10.41
N VAL A 8 4.38 -7.74 11.40
CA VAL A 8 4.14 -9.17 11.12
C VAL A 8 2.69 -9.51 10.86
N SER A 9 1.73 -8.72 11.38
CA SER A 9 0.29 -8.98 11.20
C SER A 9 -0.33 -8.25 10.01
N ARG A 10 0.23 -7.08 9.61
CA ARG A 10 -0.31 -6.30 8.50
C ARG A 10 -0.33 -7.10 7.20
N ARG A 11 -1.46 -7.05 6.51
CA ARG A 11 -1.62 -7.60 5.15
C ARG A 11 -2.24 -6.56 4.23
N THR A 12 -2.04 -6.72 2.94
CA THR A 12 -2.73 -5.91 1.92
C THR A 12 -4.22 -6.22 1.97
N ILE A 13 -5.04 -5.19 2.15
CA ILE A 13 -6.50 -5.27 2.19
C ILE A 13 -7.05 -4.72 0.89
N ARG A 14 -7.98 -5.45 0.27
CA ARG A 14 -8.63 -5.04 -0.98
C ARG A 14 -10.16 -4.95 -0.87
N ARG A 15 -10.73 -5.41 0.25
CA ARG A 15 -12.15 -5.26 0.56
C ARG A 15 -12.31 -4.42 1.82
N PHE A 16 -13.16 -3.41 1.74
CA PHE A 16 -13.33 -2.42 2.78
C PHE A 16 -14.80 -2.26 3.13
N THR A 17 -15.08 -1.94 4.39
CA THR A 17 -16.40 -1.47 4.79
C THR A 17 -16.64 -0.06 4.25
N GLN A 18 -17.91 0.36 4.13
CA GLN A 18 -18.23 1.70 3.63
C GLN A 18 -18.22 2.78 4.73
N LYS A 19 -17.76 2.43 5.95
CA LYS A 19 -17.56 3.40 7.03
C LYS A 19 -16.40 4.32 6.67
N PRO A 20 -16.60 5.65 6.60
CA PRO A 20 -15.52 6.60 6.30
C PRO A 20 -14.42 6.58 7.36
N VAL A 21 -13.17 6.67 6.94
CA VAL A 21 -12.03 6.87 7.86
C VAL A 21 -12.03 8.33 8.32
N PRO A 22 -12.06 8.62 9.64
CA PRO A 22 -12.06 9.98 10.14
C PRO A 22 -10.83 10.77 9.69
N MET A 23 -11.00 12.06 9.40
CA MET A 23 -9.90 12.94 8.95
C MET A 23 -8.73 12.97 9.96
N GLN A 24 -9.02 12.87 11.26
CA GLN A 24 -7.99 12.80 12.29
C GLN A 24 -7.09 11.57 12.14
N VAL A 25 -7.66 10.40 11.82
CA VAL A 25 -6.92 9.17 11.56
C VAL A 25 -6.10 9.30 10.27
N LEU A 26 -6.69 9.84 9.20
CA LEU A 26 -5.98 10.09 7.95
C LEU A 26 -4.80 11.05 8.15
N LYS A 27 -4.95 12.11 8.94
CA LYS A 27 -3.86 13.02 9.31
C LYS A 27 -2.76 12.31 10.10
N LYS A 28 -3.09 11.40 11.04
CA LYS A 28 -2.11 10.59 11.79
C LYS A 28 -1.30 9.72 10.82
N ILE A 29 -1.95 9.04 9.89
CA ILE A 29 -1.34 8.19 8.86
C ILE A 29 -0.39 9.01 7.97
N LEU A 30 -0.84 10.16 7.47
CA LEU A 30 -0.03 11.04 6.62
C LEU A 30 1.14 11.68 7.36
N ASN A 31 0.98 11.98 8.66
CA ASN A 31 2.08 12.50 9.47
C ASN A 31 3.19 11.46 9.69
N ALA A 32 2.83 10.17 9.85
CA ALA A 32 3.80 9.08 9.88
C ALA A 32 4.57 8.96 8.56
N ALA A 33 3.87 9.08 7.43
CA ALA A 33 4.49 9.10 6.10
C ALA A 33 5.47 10.28 5.95
N ARG A 34 5.07 11.49 6.37
CA ARG A 34 5.91 12.70 6.33
C ARG A 34 7.21 12.56 7.11
N LEU A 35 7.21 11.77 8.18
CA LEU A 35 8.37 11.57 9.07
C LEU A 35 9.28 10.42 8.64
N ALA A 36 8.99 9.75 7.53
CA ALA A 36 9.87 8.73 6.97
C ALA A 36 11.23 9.32 6.57
N PRO A 37 12.30 8.52 6.66
CA PRO A 37 13.62 8.97 6.16
C PRO A 37 13.58 9.16 4.64
N SER A 38 14.42 10.08 4.15
CA SER A 38 14.67 10.25 2.72
C SER A 38 16.17 10.41 2.46
N GLY A 39 16.65 9.99 1.31
CA GLY A 39 18.04 10.11 0.91
C GLY A 39 18.51 11.57 1.02
N GLY A 40 19.59 11.82 1.80
CA GLY A 40 20.09 13.17 2.05
C GLY A 40 19.08 14.12 2.74
N ASN A 41 18.00 13.58 3.33
CA ASN A 41 16.89 14.36 3.88
C ASN A 41 16.26 15.34 2.88
N ILE A 42 16.24 14.97 1.60
CA ILE A 42 15.72 15.81 0.50
C ILE A 42 14.19 15.99 0.58
N GLN A 43 13.49 15.04 1.17
CA GLN A 43 12.04 15.07 1.40
C GLN A 43 11.23 15.36 0.12
N PRO A 44 11.39 14.53 -0.94
CA PRO A 44 10.77 14.79 -2.24
C PRO A 44 9.29 14.38 -2.31
N CYS A 45 8.80 13.63 -1.30
CA CYS A 45 7.45 13.07 -1.32
C CYS A 45 6.38 14.13 -1.07
N GLU A 46 5.34 14.11 -1.91
CA GLU A 46 4.12 14.89 -1.74
C GLU A 46 2.90 13.96 -1.84
N TYR A 47 1.77 14.37 -1.29
CA TYR A 47 0.61 13.50 -1.16
C TYR A 47 -0.66 14.23 -1.57
N VAL A 48 -1.52 13.58 -2.37
CA VAL A 48 -2.90 14.02 -2.57
C VAL A 48 -3.82 13.05 -1.84
N LEU A 49 -4.48 13.54 -0.80
CA LEU A 49 -5.52 12.80 -0.07
C LEU A 49 -6.86 12.99 -0.78
N VAL A 50 -7.50 11.89 -1.17
CA VAL A 50 -8.80 11.88 -1.82
C VAL A 50 -9.81 11.20 -0.90
N THR A 51 -10.83 11.95 -0.47
CA THR A 51 -11.94 11.47 0.38
C THR A 51 -13.31 11.89 -0.14
N GLU A 52 -13.33 12.77 -1.16
CA GLU A 52 -14.56 13.25 -1.76
C GLU A 52 -15.21 12.14 -2.60
N LYS A 53 -16.46 11.81 -2.32
CA LYS A 53 -17.20 10.72 -2.95
C LYS A 53 -17.20 10.82 -4.48
N SER A 54 -17.35 12.02 -5.03
CA SER A 54 -17.34 12.28 -6.47
C SER A 54 -16.00 11.94 -7.16
N LEU A 55 -14.89 11.90 -6.39
CA LEU A 55 -13.55 11.59 -6.88
C LEU A 55 -13.14 10.14 -6.62
N LEU A 56 -13.69 9.47 -5.59
CA LEU A 56 -13.32 8.10 -5.23
C LEU A 56 -13.49 7.13 -6.41
N ASP A 57 -14.64 7.15 -7.08
CA ASP A 57 -14.90 6.26 -8.22
C ASP A 57 -14.03 6.60 -9.43
N LYS A 58 -13.73 7.88 -9.64
CA LYS A 58 -12.83 8.31 -10.71
C LYS A 58 -11.41 7.80 -10.47
N VAL A 59 -10.90 7.91 -9.25
CA VAL A 59 -9.59 7.34 -8.87
C VAL A 59 -9.60 5.82 -8.98
N PHE A 60 -10.64 5.15 -8.45
CA PHE A 60 -10.80 3.69 -8.56
C PHE A 60 -10.65 3.20 -10.00
N SER A 61 -11.26 3.89 -10.96
CA SER A 61 -11.24 3.52 -12.38
C SER A 61 -9.87 3.65 -13.06
N THR A 62 -8.88 4.27 -12.39
CA THR A 62 -7.49 4.36 -12.88
C THR A 62 -6.59 3.25 -12.36
N LEU A 63 -7.10 2.36 -11.50
CA LEU A 63 -6.31 1.36 -10.77
C LEU A 63 -6.58 -0.05 -11.31
N LYS A 64 -5.52 -0.85 -11.39
CA LYS A 64 -5.62 -2.30 -11.66
C LYS A 64 -5.38 -3.07 -10.37
N TRP A 65 -6.31 -3.98 -10.05
CA TRP A 65 -6.35 -4.70 -8.79
C TRP A 65 -5.87 -6.14 -8.92
N ALA A 66 -5.17 -6.62 -7.89
CA ALA A 66 -4.90 -8.03 -7.58
C ALA A 66 -4.60 -8.92 -8.80
N MET A 67 -3.44 -8.74 -9.40
CA MET A 67 -2.98 -9.39 -10.64
C MET A 67 -3.27 -10.91 -10.70
N TYR A 68 -3.10 -11.65 -9.59
CA TYR A 68 -3.29 -13.11 -9.57
C TYR A 68 -4.73 -13.56 -9.36
N LEU A 69 -5.65 -12.66 -9.02
CA LEU A 69 -7.07 -13.00 -8.76
C LEU A 69 -7.98 -12.70 -9.96
N GLY A 70 -7.44 -12.21 -11.08
CA GLY A 70 -8.20 -11.89 -12.27
C GLY A 70 -9.37 -10.93 -12.00
N SER A 71 -10.55 -11.24 -12.51
CA SER A 71 -11.76 -10.41 -12.37
C SER A 71 -12.27 -10.30 -10.93
N SER A 72 -11.99 -11.28 -10.07
CA SER A 72 -12.38 -11.27 -8.65
C SER A 72 -11.43 -10.45 -7.76
N GLY A 73 -10.37 -9.90 -8.34
CA GLY A 73 -9.35 -9.14 -7.61
C GLY A 73 -9.75 -7.72 -7.24
N ALA A 74 -10.62 -7.10 -8.03
CA ALA A 74 -11.16 -5.78 -7.72
C ALA A 74 -12.31 -5.88 -6.71
N PRO A 75 -12.39 -4.96 -5.72
CA PRO A 75 -13.53 -4.91 -4.80
C PRO A 75 -14.83 -4.55 -5.54
N SER A 76 -15.94 -5.12 -5.11
CA SER A 76 -17.28 -4.72 -5.55
C SER A 76 -17.60 -3.29 -5.08
N GLU A 77 -18.67 -2.68 -5.62
CA GLU A 77 -19.03 -1.30 -5.29
C GLU A 77 -19.17 -1.06 -3.78
N GLY A 78 -19.81 -1.98 -3.06
CA GLY A 78 -19.97 -1.91 -1.60
C GLY A 78 -18.75 -2.27 -0.78
N GLU A 79 -17.62 -2.62 -1.42
CA GLU A 79 -16.36 -3.00 -0.78
C GLU A 79 -15.18 -2.09 -1.19
N ARG A 80 -15.47 -1.01 -1.95
CA ARG A 80 -14.42 -0.09 -2.42
C ARG A 80 -13.80 0.71 -1.28
N PRO A 81 -12.54 1.18 -1.43
CA PRO A 81 -11.90 2.07 -0.45
C PRO A 81 -12.69 3.35 -0.23
N THR A 82 -12.64 3.87 0.99
CA THR A 82 -13.27 5.14 1.38
C THR A 82 -12.31 6.33 1.36
N ALA A 83 -11.02 6.08 1.10
CA ALA A 83 -10.02 7.11 0.87
C ALA A 83 -8.88 6.59 -0.01
N TYR A 84 -8.21 7.50 -0.71
CA TYR A 84 -6.95 7.24 -1.41
C TYR A 84 -5.89 8.27 -1.03
N VAL A 85 -4.64 7.83 -1.01
CA VAL A 85 -3.48 8.71 -0.98
C VAL A 85 -2.69 8.49 -2.26
N VAL A 86 -2.62 9.50 -3.12
CA VAL A 86 -1.74 9.48 -4.29
C VAL A 86 -0.38 9.98 -3.84
N VAL A 87 0.64 9.16 -4.01
CA VAL A 87 2.00 9.41 -3.55
C VAL A 87 2.84 9.90 -4.72
N LEU A 88 3.39 11.08 -4.57
CA LEU A 88 4.09 11.83 -5.61
C LEU A 88 5.56 12.05 -5.25
N VAL A 89 6.41 12.13 -6.27
CA VAL A 89 7.76 12.71 -6.18
C VAL A 89 7.76 14.08 -6.83
N ASN A 90 8.11 15.11 -6.07
CA ASN A 90 8.39 16.43 -6.60
C ASN A 90 9.76 16.41 -7.29
N THR A 91 9.78 16.41 -8.62
CA THR A 91 11.01 16.30 -9.42
C THR A 91 11.89 17.55 -9.36
N ARG A 92 11.37 18.68 -8.88
CA ARG A 92 12.18 19.87 -8.59
C ARG A 92 13.07 19.70 -7.35
N ARG A 93 12.71 18.77 -6.44
CA ARG A 93 13.53 18.42 -5.26
C ARG A 93 14.46 17.24 -5.55
N LYS A 94 13.99 16.24 -6.28
CA LYS A 94 14.76 15.02 -6.59
C LYS A 94 14.32 14.43 -7.92
N VAL A 95 15.23 14.40 -8.88
CA VAL A 95 14.93 13.90 -10.24
C VAL A 95 14.85 12.38 -10.27
N GLU A 96 15.80 11.68 -9.62
CA GLU A 96 15.92 10.22 -9.65
C GLU A 96 15.85 9.60 -8.24
N GLY A 97 15.44 8.33 -8.17
CA GLY A 97 15.45 7.54 -6.93
C GLY A 97 14.42 7.96 -5.87
N GLY A 98 13.53 8.89 -6.15
CA GLY A 98 12.50 9.33 -5.20
C GLY A 98 11.46 8.26 -4.85
N GLU A 99 11.35 7.20 -5.66
CA GLU A 99 10.47 6.06 -5.40
C GLU A 99 10.87 5.30 -4.13
N VAL A 100 12.17 5.24 -3.82
CA VAL A 100 12.68 4.62 -2.59
C VAL A 100 12.21 5.42 -1.36
N ASP A 101 12.26 6.75 -1.44
CA ASP A 101 11.76 7.63 -0.38
C ASP A 101 10.24 7.47 -0.21
N CYS A 102 9.50 7.38 -1.34
CA CYS A 102 8.07 7.09 -1.32
C CYS A 102 7.75 5.73 -0.69
N ALA A 103 8.55 4.70 -0.97
CA ALA A 103 8.37 3.37 -0.40
C ALA A 103 8.53 3.38 1.13
N ALA A 104 9.56 4.06 1.64
CA ALA A 104 9.77 4.24 3.08
C ALA A 104 8.58 5.00 3.73
N ALA A 105 8.09 6.05 3.07
CA ALA A 105 6.93 6.80 3.54
C ALA A 105 5.64 5.97 3.55
N ILE A 106 5.42 5.16 2.51
CA ILE A 106 4.25 4.28 2.43
C ILE A 106 4.30 3.20 3.50
N GLU A 107 5.47 2.61 3.81
CA GLU A 107 5.54 1.61 4.87
C GLU A 107 5.15 2.20 6.24
N ASN A 108 5.64 3.39 6.59
CA ASN A 108 5.17 4.10 7.79
C ASN A 108 3.65 4.34 7.77
N MET A 109 3.12 4.72 6.59
CA MET A 109 1.70 4.95 6.39
C MET A 109 0.86 3.70 6.65
N VAL A 110 1.24 2.56 6.06
CA VAL A 110 0.45 1.32 6.14
C VAL A 110 0.53 0.67 7.51
N LEU A 111 1.67 0.78 8.21
CA LEU A 111 1.81 0.33 9.59
C LEU A 111 0.93 1.15 10.55
N THR A 112 0.96 2.49 10.41
CA THR A 112 0.11 3.39 11.21
C THR A 112 -1.38 3.15 10.92
N ALA A 113 -1.74 2.94 9.64
CA ALA A 113 -3.11 2.60 9.27
C ALA A 113 -3.57 1.31 9.95
N TRP A 114 -2.72 0.28 9.94
CA TRP A 114 -3.02 -1.01 10.55
C TRP A 114 -3.27 -0.93 12.05
N GLU A 115 -2.50 -0.13 12.78
CA GLU A 115 -2.71 0.15 14.20
C GLU A 115 -4.08 0.80 14.46
N GLU A 116 -4.52 1.70 13.57
CA GLU A 116 -5.82 2.39 13.65
C GLU A 116 -7.00 1.51 13.15
N GLY A 117 -6.77 0.21 12.87
CA GLY A 117 -7.78 -0.69 12.31
C GLY A 117 -8.11 -0.43 10.84
N VAL A 118 -7.37 0.46 10.19
CA VAL A 118 -7.52 0.80 8.77
C VAL A 118 -6.68 -0.13 7.91
N GLY A 119 -7.32 -0.79 6.95
CA GLY A 119 -6.65 -1.57 5.91
C GLY A 119 -6.06 -0.70 4.82
N ALA A 120 -5.01 -1.19 4.19
CA ALA A 120 -4.36 -0.50 3.09
C ALA A 120 -4.03 -1.43 1.92
N CYS A 121 -4.11 -0.89 0.69
CA CYS A 121 -3.57 -1.52 -0.51
C CYS A 121 -2.63 -0.55 -1.22
N TRP A 122 -1.34 -0.89 -1.25
CA TRP A 122 -0.33 -0.14 -1.99
C TRP A 122 -0.28 -0.61 -3.44
N MET A 123 -0.51 0.29 -4.40
CA MET A 123 -0.63 -0.01 -5.82
C MET A 123 0.35 0.79 -6.67
N ALA A 124 1.05 0.09 -7.57
CA ALA A 124 1.91 0.65 -8.61
C ALA A 124 1.24 0.62 -10.00
N SER A 125 0.23 -0.25 -10.18
CA SER A 125 -0.49 -0.41 -11.45
C SER A 125 -1.59 0.63 -11.58
N VAL A 126 -1.20 1.81 -12.09
CA VAL A 126 -2.01 3.04 -12.13
C VAL A 126 -1.97 3.61 -13.54
N ASP A 127 -3.11 4.01 -14.09
CA ASP A 127 -3.20 4.89 -15.25
C ASP A 127 -2.86 6.33 -14.82
N ARG A 128 -1.57 6.66 -14.89
CA ARG A 128 -1.02 7.90 -14.36
C ARG A 128 -1.49 9.13 -15.11
N GLU A 129 -1.62 9.05 -16.42
CA GLU A 129 -2.06 10.19 -17.26
C GLU A 129 -3.51 10.55 -16.93
N ARG A 130 -4.38 9.56 -16.88
CA ARG A 130 -5.78 9.78 -16.53
C ARG A 130 -5.93 10.29 -15.08
N LEU A 131 -5.17 9.73 -14.14
CA LEU A 131 -5.19 10.15 -12.74
C LEU A 131 -4.68 11.58 -12.57
N ARG A 132 -3.64 11.97 -13.31
CA ARG A 132 -3.11 13.35 -13.36
C ARG A 132 -4.20 14.35 -13.76
N GLY A 133 -4.94 14.05 -14.82
CA GLY A 133 -6.04 14.90 -15.29
C GLY A 133 -7.18 15.01 -14.27
N ILE A 134 -7.57 13.88 -13.65
CA ILE A 134 -8.64 13.85 -12.62
C ILE A 134 -8.32 14.74 -11.42
N LEU A 135 -7.07 14.71 -10.96
CA LEU A 135 -6.64 15.38 -9.73
C LEU A 135 -5.83 16.66 -9.96
N SER A 136 -5.70 17.10 -11.22
CA SER A 136 -4.94 18.32 -11.61
C SER A 136 -3.51 18.30 -11.06
N ILE A 137 -2.85 17.15 -11.09
CA ILE A 137 -1.49 16.99 -10.59
C ILE A 137 -0.50 17.65 -11.56
N PRO A 138 0.34 18.60 -11.11
CA PRO A 138 1.24 19.32 -12.00
C PRO A 138 2.36 18.41 -12.56
N GLU A 139 2.92 18.76 -13.72
CA GLU A 139 3.92 17.97 -14.44
C GLU A 139 5.18 17.66 -13.61
N HIS A 140 5.61 18.61 -12.78
CA HIS A 140 6.77 18.40 -11.92
C HIS A 140 6.52 17.48 -10.72
N CYS A 141 5.28 16.98 -10.56
CA CYS A 141 4.94 15.97 -9.56
C CYS A 141 4.69 14.64 -10.27
N ARG A 142 5.66 13.73 -10.17
CA ARG A 142 5.57 12.39 -10.75
C ARG A 142 4.73 11.48 -9.85
N ILE A 143 3.67 10.91 -10.39
CA ILE A 143 2.84 9.93 -9.68
C ILE A 143 3.62 8.61 -9.57
N CYS A 144 3.94 8.20 -8.33
CA CYS A 144 4.64 6.94 -8.07
C CYS A 144 3.66 5.82 -7.74
N PHE A 145 2.82 6.04 -6.75
CA PHE A 145 1.94 5.02 -6.20
C PHE A 145 0.59 5.59 -5.79
N VAL A 146 -0.38 4.70 -5.61
CA VAL A 146 -1.65 5.01 -4.94
C VAL A 146 -1.82 4.05 -3.76
N VAL A 147 -2.15 4.57 -2.60
CA VAL A 147 -2.53 3.78 -1.42
C VAL A 147 -4.03 3.93 -1.20
N ALA A 148 -4.75 2.83 -1.34
CA ALA A 148 -6.17 2.74 -1.00
C ALA A 148 -6.31 2.49 0.50
N LEU A 149 -7.25 3.17 1.16
CA LEU A 149 -7.49 3.11 2.60
C LEU A 149 -8.98 2.91 2.90
N GLY A 150 -9.27 2.20 3.98
CA GLY A 150 -10.62 1.99 4.48
C GLY A 150 -10.62 1.00 5.64
N TYR A 151 -11.69 0.92 6.42
CA TYR A 151 -11.81 -0.12 7.44
C TYR A 151 -11.95 -1.48 6.78
N ARG A 152 -11.23 -2.47 7.31
CA ARG A 152 -11.10 -3.82 6.74
C ARG A 152 -12.44 -4.55 6.70
N ALA A 153 -12.73 -5.20 5.57
CA ALA A 153 -13.85 -6.13 5.38
C ALA A 153 -13.35 -7.54 5.02
N GLU A 154 -12.05 -7.81 5.19
CA GLU A 154 -11.43 -9.11 5.00
C GLU A 154 -10.27 -9.30 5.99
N GLU A 155 -9.97 -10.55 6.31
CA GLU A 155 -8.87 -10.94 7.21
C GLU A 155 -7.94 -11.93 6.46
N PRO A 156 -6.96 -11.42 5.69
CA PRO A 156 -6.02 -12.27 4.97
C PRO A 156 -5.09 -13.03 5.92
N VAL A 157 -4.74 -14.27 5.56
CA VAL A 157 -3.79 -15.09 6.29
C VAL A 157 -2.45 -15.18 5.59
N VAL A 158 -1.37 -15.27 6.35
CA VAL A 158 -0.04 -15.58 5.83
C VAL A 158 0.20 -17.07 5.95
N GLU A 159 0.89 -17.64 4.97
CA GLU A 159 1.35 -19.03 4.99
C GLU A 159 2.77 -19.12 4.45
N ASP A 160 3.47 -20.20 4.84
CA ASP A 160 4.77 -20.49 4.25
C ASP A 160 4.62 -20.83 2.77
N MET A 161 5.46 -20.21 1.95
CA MET A 161 5.48 -20.44 0.52
C MET A 161 5.88 -21.90 0.21
N LYS A 162 5.10 -22.56 -0.66
CA LYS A 162 5.39 -23.92 -1.13
C LYS A 162 6.18 -23.83 -2.45
N GLY A 163 7.42 -24.31 -2.45
CA GLY A 163 8.30 -24.20 -3.62
C GLY A 163 8.52 -22.73 -4.02
N GLU A 164 8.35 -22.42 -5.31
CA GLU A 164 8.54 -21.07 -5.87
C GLU A 164 7.21 -20.33 -6.17
N ASP A 165 6.05 -20.86 -5.70
CA ASP A 165 4.77 -20.23 -6.00
C ASP A 165 4.48 -19.07 -5.04
N VAL A 166 4.58 -17.85 -5.58
CA VAL A 166 4.37 -16.58 -4.88
C VAL A 166 2.92 -16.08 -4.98
N LYS A 167 2.06 -16.80 -5.73
CA LYS A 167 0.71 -16.32 -6.02
C LYS A 167 -0.17 -16.37 -4.78
N TYR A 168 -0.70 -15.22 -4.39
CA TYR A 168 -1.79 -15.18 -3.42
C TYR A 168 -3.10 -15.65 -4.07
N TRP A 169 -3.94 -16.32 -3.28
CA TRP A 169 -5.17 -16.97 -3.74
C TRP A 169 -6.27 -16.86 -2.71
N ARG A 170 -7.52 -17.13 -3.11
CA ARG A 170 -8.67 -17.21 -2.19
C ARG A 170 -9.15 -18.65 -2.08
N ASP A 171 -9.46 -19.06 -0.85
CA ASP A 171 -10.11 -20.34 -0.60
C ASP A 171 -11.63 -20.28 -0.90
N GLU A 172 -12.31 -21.39 -0.66
CA GLU A 172 -13.76 -21.54 -0.85
C GLU A 172 -14.59 -20.63 0.08
N ASN A 173 -14.04 -20.21 1.21
CA ASN A 173 -14.65 -19.28 2.15
C ASN A 173 -14.33 -17.81 1.81
N GLY A 174 -13.57 -17.56 0.75
CA GLY A 174 -13.16 -16.25 0.29
C GLY A 174 -12.02 -15.64 1.10
N VAL A 175 -11.36 -16.41 1.98
CA VAL A 175 -10.18 -15.97 2.73
C VAL A 175 -8.99 -15.82 1.79
N LEU A 176 -8.30 -14.70 1.86
CA LEU A 176 -7.11 -14.44 1.04
C LEU A 176 -5.87 -15.04 1.71
N HIS A 177 -5.21 -15.97 1.04
CA HIS A 177 -3.96 -16.60 1.43
C HIS A 177 -2.77 -15.89 0.78
N VAL A 178 -1.77 -15.54 1.58
CA VAL A 178 -0.59 -14.79 1.13
C VAL A 178 0.68 -15.58 1.45
N PRO A 179 1.24 -16.32 0.47
CA PRO A 179 2.48 -17.06 0.66
C PRO A 179 3.66 -16.13 0.93
N LYS A 180 4.51 -16.51 1.88
CA LYS A 180 5.75 -15.82 2.22
C LYS A 180 6.91 -16.81 2.27
N ARG A 181 8.07 -16.42 1.76
CA ARG A 181 9.30 -17.17 1.94
C ARG A 181 9.65 -17.25 3.43
N ARG A 182 10.17 -18.36 3.89
CA ARG A 182 10.63 -18.51 5.26
C ARG A 182 11.86 -17.66 5.53
N LEU A 183 12.05 -17.28 6.79
CA LEU A 183 13.17 -16.42 7.18
C LEU A 183 14.52 -17.05 6.81
N GLU A 184 14.68 -18.33 7.11
CA GLU A 184 15.89 -19.11 6.84
C GLU A 184 16.22 -19.23 5.35
N ASP A 185 15.25 -19.04 4.45
CA ASP A 185 15.45 -19.07 3.00
C ASP A 185 16.02 -17.78 2.42
N ILE A 186 15.95 -16.67 3.17
CA ILE A 186 16.29 -15.33 2.67
C ILE A 186 17.31 -14.57 3.51
N VAL A 187 17.71 -15.12 4.66
CA VAL A 187 18.69 -14.47 5.55
C VAL A 187 19.99 -15.26 5.53
N PHE A 188 21.09 -14.55 5.33
CA PHE A 188 22.44 -15.09 5.35
C PHE A 188 23.26 -14.38 6.42
N THR A 189 24.10 -15.10 7.11
CA THR A 189 24.95 -14.58 8.20
C THR A 189 26.36 -14.33 7.66
N ASN A 190 26.86 -13.12 7.81
CA ASN A 190 28.21 -12.64 7.43
C ASN A 190 28.50 -12.67 5.93
N VAL A 191 28.28 -13.79 5.23
CA VAL A 191 28.54 -13.93 3.79
C VAL A 191 27.31 -14.52 3.08
N TYR A 192 27.11 -14.13 1.82
CA TYR A 192 26.01 -14.66 1.02
C TYR A 192 26.18 -16.19 0.84
N GLY A 193 25.10 -16.94 1.05
CA GLY A 193 25.10 -18.42 1.02
C GLY A 193 25.21 -19.09 2.39
N SER A 194 25.69 -18.40 3.43
CA SER A 194 25.70 -18.88 4.81
C SER A 194 24.35 -18.58 5.49
N ARG A 195 23.41 -19.51 5.38
CA ARG A 195 22.05 -19.32 5.92
C ARG A 195 22.06 -19.18 7.45
N ILE A 196 21.11 -18.40 7.99
CA ILE A 196 20.88 -18.32 9.42
C ILE A 196 20.43 -19.69 9.96
N SER A 197 21.02 -20.10 11.07
CA SER A 197 20.54 -21.30 11.80
C SER A 197 19.30 -20.93 12.60
N GLY A 198 18.30 -21.84 12.61
CA GLY A 198 17.10 -21.67 13.41
C GLY A 198 17.37 -21.87 14.91
#